data_d9bfc6f48058fe4a8b38035df4851bdc
#
_entry.id   d9bfc6f48058fe4a8b38035df4851bdc
#
_cell.length_a   1.000
_cell.length_b   1.000
_cell.length_c   1.000
_cell.angle_alpha   90.00
_cell.angle_beta   90.00
_cell.angle_gamma   90.00
#
_symmetry.space_group_name_H-M   'P 1'
#
loop_
_entity.id
_entity.type
_entity.pdbx_description
1 polymer ?
#
loop_
_entity_poly.entity_id
_entity_poly.type
_entity_poly.pdbx_seq_one_letter_code
_entity_poly.pdbx_strand_id
1 'polypeptide(L)' 'MTYLLKAVDTYRVPTIADVEALHERLLDDPTFDLTAFRYKTKQVRAKGEVIEEYQVVSATKIFTSEKDPEDVFTVTYERG' A
#
# COMPACT_ATOMS: atom_id res chain seq x y z
N MET A 1 -23.32 -10.55 -3.73
CA MET A 1 -21.93 -10.38 -4.16
C MET A 1 -21.21 -9.39 -3.27
N THR A 2 -19.96 -9.67 -2.99
CA THR A 2 -19.19 -8.84 -2.09
C THR A 2 -18.12 -8.08 -2.87
N TYR A 3 -18.01 -6.79 -2.60
CA TYR A 3 -16.95 -5.96 -3.17
C TYR A 3 -16.02 -5.48 -2.09
N LEU A 4 -14.74 -5.52 -2.37
CA LEU A 4 -13.74 -4.90 -1.53
C LEU A 4 -13.74 -3.40 -1.88
N LEU A 5 -14.07 -2.56 -0.90
CA LEU A 5 -14.12 -1.12 -1.12
C LEU A 5 -12.86 -0.41 -0.70
N LYS A 6 -12.15 -0.95 0.27
CA LYS A 6 -10.97 -0.31 0.80
C LYS A 6 -9.95 -1.36 1.21
N ALA A 7 -8.70 -1.11 0.91
CA ALA A 7 -7.60 -1.94 1.36
C ALA A 7 -6.46 -1.06 1.84
N VAL A 8 -5.84 -1.45 2.94
CA VAL A 8 -4.60 -0.85 3.40
C VAL A 8 -3.53 -1.92 3.28
N ASP A 9 -2.60 -1.71 2.36
CA ASP A 9 -1.54 -2.66 2.10
C ASP A 9 -0.21 -2.13 2.63
N THR A 10 0.57 -3.01 3.20
CA THR A 10 1.91 -2.71 3.67
C THR A 10 2.91 -3.47 2.81
N TYR A 11 3.90 -2.76 2.31
CA TYR A 11 4.94 -3.30 1.46
C TYR A 11 6.30 -3.10 2.10
N ARG A 12 7.21 -4.00 1.79
CA ARG A 12 8.61 -3.83 2.15
C ARG A 12 9.39 -3.74 0.85
N VAL A 13 10.11 -2.65 0.66
CA VAL A 13 10.95 -2.46 -0.51
C VAL A 13 12.35 -2.02 -0.08
N PRO A 14 13.37 -2.40 -0.82
CA PRO A 14 14.75 -2.16 -0.37
C PRO A 14 15.21 -0.71 -0.41
N THR A 15 14.77 0.06 -1.39
CA THR A 15 15.29 1.42 -1.59
C THR A 15 14.18 2.44 -1.78
N ILE A 16 14.54 3.73 -1.65
CA ILE A 16 13.60 4.82 -1.90
C ILE A 16 13.19 4.87 -3.38
N ALA A 17 14.10 4.51 -4.28
CA ALA A 17 13.75 4.41 -5.69
C ALA A 17 12.64 3.39 -5.93
N ASP A 18 12.66 2.29 -5.18
CA ASP A 18 11.60 1.28 -5.24
C ASP A 18 10.28 1.81 -4.68
N VAL A 19 10.34 2.68 -3.66
CA VAL A 19 9.15 3.36 -3.14
C VAL A 19 8.50 4.20 -4.23
N GLU A 20 9.30 4.97 -4.94
CA GLU A 20 8.80 5.81 -6.02
C GLU A 20 8.21 5.00 -7.17
N ALA A 21 8.88 3.92 -7.55
CA ALA A 21 8.39 3.03 -8.59
C ALA A 21 7.06 2.38 -8.19
N LEU A 22 6.94 1.96 -6.94
CA LEU A 22 5.71 1.40 -6.41
C LEU A 22 4.59 2.44 -6.43
N HIS A 23 4.89 3.67 -6.01
CA HIS A 23 3.91 4.75 -6.00
C HIS A 23 3.35 5.01 -7.40
N GLU A 24 4.23 5.13 -8.39
CA GLU A 24 3.80 5.34 -9.76
C GLU A 24 2.95 4.19 -10.28
N ARG A 25 3.33 2.97 -9.97
CA ARG A 25 2.58 1.81 -10.41
C ARG A 25 1.19 1.76 -9.79
N LEU A 26 1.08 2.14 -8.51
CA LEU A 26 -0.20 2.19 -7.83
C LEU A 26 -1.08 3.31 -8.36
N LEU A 27 -0.49 4.46 -8.72
CA LEU A 27 -1.23 5.56 -9.30
C LEU A 27 -1.78 5.24 -10.68
N ASP A 28 -1.07 4.43 -11.44
CA ASP A 28 -1.46 4.05 -12.81
C ASP A 28 -2.51 2.95 -12.85
N ASP A 29 -2.78 2.31 -11.74
CA ASP A 29 -3.73 1.21 -11.71
C ASP A 29 -5.16 1.73 -11.78
N PRO A 30 -5.95 1.36 -12.79
CA PRO A 30 -7.31 1.86 -12.94
C PRO A 30 -8.33 1.18 -12.03
N THR A 31 -7.95 0.14 -11.31
CA THR A 31 -8.89 -0.63 -10.50
C THR A 31 -9.21 0.00 -9.16
N PHE A 32 -8.44 0.98 -8.74
CA PHE A 32 -8.64 1.65 -7.46
C PHE A 32 -8.08 3.08 -7.49
N ASP A 33 -8.48 3.85 -6.50
CA ASP A 33 -7.92 5.17 -6.26
C ASP A 33 -6.98 5.10 -5.07
N LEU A 34 -5.78 5.61 -5.24
CA LEU A 34 -4.81 5.67 -4.15
C LEU A 34 -5.09 6.95 -3.35
N THR A 35 -5.56 6.80 -2.11
CA THR A 35 -5.94 7.93 -1.28
C THR A 35 -4.92 8.30 -0.23
N ALA A 36 -4.03 7.39 0.11
CA ALA A 36 -2.95 7.66 1.05
C ALA A 36 -1.75 6.80 0.69
N PHE A 37 -0.59 7.40 0.75
CA PHE A 37 0.66 6.72 0.48
C PHE A 37 1.72 7.32 1.38
N ARG A 38 2.34 6.49 2.18
CA ARG A 38 3.44 6.97 3.03
C ARG A 38 4.43 5.85 3.25
N TYR A 39 5.63 6.23 3.58
CA TYR A 39 6.67 5.27 3.85
C TYR A 39 7.57 5.78 4.97
N LYS A 40 8.31 4.86 5.55
CA LYS A 40 9.37 5.21 6.49
C LYS A 40 10.52 4.25 6.33
N THR A 41 11.69 4.75 6.66
CA THR A 41 12.92 3.97 6.61
C THR A 41 13.07 3.16 7.89
N LYS A 42 13.37 1.88 7.74
CA LYS A 42 13.69 0.98 8.82
C LYS A 42 15.12 0.53 8.68
N GLN A 43 15.81 0.42 9.78
CA GLN A 43 17.20 -0.04 9.80
C GLN A 43 17.34 -1.18 10.78
N VAL A 44 18.09 -2.20 10.36
CA VAL A 44 18.50 -3.27 11.22
C VAL A 44 19.94 -2.99 11.63
N ARG A 45 20.19 -2.92 12.92
CA ARG A 45 21.51 -2.61 13.44
C ARG A 45 22.05 -3.79 14.24
N ALA A 46 23.35 -3.97 14.13
CA ALA A 46 24.07 -4.94 14.93
C ALA A 46 25.36 -4.28 15.41
N LYS A 47 25.60 -4.31 16.70
CA LYS A 47 26.79 -3.73 17.33
C LYS A 47 27.02 -2.25 16.96
N GLY A 48 25.90 -1.50 16.88
CA GLY A 48 25.96 -0.08 16.56
C GLY A 48 26.11 0.24 15.06
N GLU A 49 26.17 -0.78 14.21
CA GLU A 49 26.28 -0.58 12.76
C GLU A 49 24.98 -0.94 12.08
N VAL A 50 24.65 -0.20 11.02
CA VAL A 50 23.52 -0.50 10.17
C VAL A 50 23.91 -1.60 9.22
N ILE A 51 23.27 -2.76 9.34
CA ILE A 51 23.56 -3.91 8.49
C ILE A 51 22.51 -4.10 7.40
N GLU A 52 21.35 -3.49 7.56
CA GLU A 52 20.29 -3.55 6.58
C GLU A 52 19.43 -2.30 6.69
N GLU A 53 19.00 -1.80 5.55
CA GLU A 53 18.08 -0.69 5.50
C GLU A 53 17.02 -1.00 4.45
N TYR A 54 15.77 -0.73 4.79
CA TYR A 54 14.66 -0.95 3.88
C TYR A 54 13.56 0.05 4.16
N GLN A 55 12.61 0.13 3.24
CA GLN A 55 11.48 1.03 3.36
C GLN A 55 10.21 0.23 3.61
N VAL A 56 9.40 0.70 4.53
CA VAL A 56 8.07 0.14 4.78
C VAL A 56 7.05 1.13 4.25
N VAL A 57 6.25 0.69 3.31
CA VAL A 57 5.28 1.52 2.61
C VAL A 57 3.88 1.12 3.03
N SER A 58 3.06 2.12 3.33
CA SER A 58 1.64 1.90 3.61
C SER A 58 0.84 2.63 2.54
N ALA A 59 -0.01 1.91 1.85
CA ALA A 59 -0.83 2.45 0.78
C ALA A 59 -2.30 2.14 1.05
N THR A 60 -3.14 3.16 0.99
CA THR A 60 -4.59 3.01 1.13
C THR A 60 -5.24 3.12 -0.22
N LYS A 61 -5.98 2.08 -0.59
CA LYS A 61 -6.65 1.96 -1.87
C LYS A 61 -8.14 1.97 -1.67
N ILE A 62 -8.84 2.79 -2.44
CA ILE A 62 -10.30 2.81 -2.45
C ILE A 62 -10.76 2.26 -3.78
N PHE A 63 -11.53 1.22 -3.72
CA PHE A 63 -12.08 0.59 -4.91
C PHE A 63 -13.46 1.16 -5.15
N THR A 64 -13.56 2.02 -6.16
CA THR A 64 -14.83 2.60 -6.52
C THR A 64 -15.47 1.70 -7.57
N SER A 65 -16.61 1.18 -7.24
CA SER A 65 -17.39 0.46 -8.21
C SER A 65 -18.60 1.29 -8.55
N GLU A 66 -18.72 1.68 -9.78
CA GLU A 66 -19.93 2.34 -10.25
C GLU A 66 -21.00 1.34 -10.56
N LYS A 67 -20.65 0.07 -10.40
CA LYS A 67 -21.54 -1.04 -10.70
C LYS A 67 -22.19 -1.53 -9.43
N ASP A 68 -23.44 -1.87 -9.48
CA ASP A 68 -24.14 -2.61 -8.45
C ASP A 68 -23.90 -2.16 -7.02
N PRO A 69 -24.27 -0.94 -6.67
CA PRO A 69 -24.13 -0.50 -5.28
C PRO A 69 -24.92 -1.39 -4.30
N GLU A 70 -25.87 -2.14 -4.78
CA GLU A 70 -26.66 -3.06 -3.97
C GLU A 70 -25.84 -4.21 -3.42
N ASP A 71 -24.78 -4.58 -4.12
CA ASP A 71 -23.94 -5.70 -3.74
C ASP A 71 -22.68 -5.26 -2.99
N VAL A 72 -22.61 -4.02 -2.59
CA VAL A 72 -21.43 -3.48 -1.98
C VAL A 72 -21.45 -3.69 -0.48
N PHE A 73 -20.35 -4.22 0.04
CA PHE A 73 -20.10 -4.33 1.46
C PHE A 73 -18.96 -3.42 1.85
N THR A 74 -19.08 -2.87 3.04
CA THR A 74 -17.95 -2.13 3.60
C THR A 74 -17.00 -3.13 4.25
N VAL A 75 -15.95 -3.45 3.55
CA VAL A 75 -14.95 -4.41 4.01
C VAL A 75 -13.60 -3.73 3.98
N THR A 76 -12.88 -3.84 5.08
CA THR A 76 -11.53 -3.31 5.18
C THR A 76 -10.58 -4.46 5.44
N TYR A 77 -9.56 -4.57 4.59
CA TYR A 77 -8.47 -5.52 4.79
C TYR A 77 -7.23 -4.79 5.20
N GLU A 78 -6.54 -5.33 6.17
CA GLU A 78 -5.24 -4.84 6.56
C GLU A 78 -4.24 -5.94 6.35
N ARG A 79 -3.16 -5.62 5.65
CA ARG A 79 -2.07 -6.54 5.38
C ARG A 79 -0.78 -5.89 5.83
N GLY A 80 -0.08 -6.55 6.67
CA GLY A 80 1.15 -5.95 7.11
C GLY A 80 2.11 -6.94 7.62
#